data_2835f9ea6e7f7005118f76e851c0886b
#
_entry.id   2835f9ea6e7f7005118f76e851c0886b
#
_cell.length_a   1.000
_cell.length_b   1.000
_cell.length_c   1.000
_cell.angle_alpha   90.00
_cell.angle_beta   90.00
_cell.angle_gamma   90.00
#
_symmetry.space_group_name_H-M   'P 1'
#
loop_
_entity.id
_entity.type
_entity.pdbx_description
1 polymer ?
#
loop_
_entity_poly.entity_id
_entity_poly.type
_entity_poly.pdbx_seq_one_letter_code
_entity_poly.pdbx_strand_id
1 'polypeptide(L)'
;LLGKGALGKVYSEMKVPTPTHREQAGLLQFQDLIKKYPPQPPKVTIDPVKDIAALPYTRGTTGLPKAAILTHANMVALQAQVRAFWPFFEEGNELVMAFLPFFHIYGQVVVMLASLSQGFTMVLFTTPDIDDILSAMERYQASAFYGVPTMFEYLKEYEKTDRVNWKRLKLIACGADTLHESTIEAWERRTGAKIFEGYGMTETTGVSHSSPVHRPKRGSFGVPLPGMKAAIVGYDGVDF
;
A
#
# COMPACT_ATOMS: atom_id res chain seq x y z
N LEU A 1 -11.42 12.00 -14.57
CA LEU A 1 -12.80 12.35 -14.15
C LEU A 1 -13.76 11.45 -14.91
N LEU A 2 -14.04 10.26 -14.36
CA LEU A 2 -15.13 9.42 -14.86
C LEU A 2 -16.45 10.13 -14.55
N GLY A 3 -17.21 10.46 -15.61
CA GLY A 3 -18.48 11.16 -15.49
C GLY A 3 -19.46 10.41 -14.58
N LYS A 4 -20.23 11.16 -13.81
CA LYS A 4 -21.25 10.69 -12.86
C LYS A 4 -22.19 9.58 -13.37
N GLY A 5 -22.22 9.30 -14.68
CA GLY A 5 -23.09 8.29 -15.30
C GLY A 5 -22.56 6.85 -15.27
N ALA A 6 -21.25 6.63 -15.26
CA ALA A 6 -20.69 5.27 -15.32
C ALA A 6 -20.65 4.57 -13.93
N LEU A 7 -20.26 5.29 -12.88
CA LEU A 7 -20.28 4.78 -11.52
C LEU A 7 -21.71 4.53 -11.01
N GLY A 8 -22.67 5.39 -11.35
CA GLY A 8 -24.07 5.22 -10.97
C GLY A 8 -24.72 3.97 -11.55
N LYS A 9 -24.36 3.55 -12.77
CA LYS A 9 -24.90 2.33 -13.40
C LYS A 9 -24.32 1.04 -12.77
N VAL A 10 -23.03 1.01 -12.48
CA VAL A 10 -22.39 -0.16 -11.85
C VAL A 10 -22.95 -0.41 -10.44
N TYR A 11 -23.20 0.64 -9.66
CA TYR A 11 -23.82 0.50 -8.33
C TYR A 11 -25.29 0.11 -8.37
N SER A 12 -26.06 0.47 -9.42
CA SER A 12 -27.46 0.08 -9.54
C SER A 12 -27.66 -1.39 -9.94
N GLU A 13 -26.66 -2.01 -10.55
CA GLU A 13 -26.70 -3.42 -10.96
C GLU A 13 -26.17 -4.38 -9.87
N MET A 14 -25.37 -3.89 -8.92
CA MET A 14 -25.02 -4.65 -7.72
C MET A 14 -26.24 -4.72 -6.79
N LYS A 15 -26.93 -5.85 -6.76
CA LYS A 15 -27.90 -6.17 -5.71
C LYS A 15 -27.13 -6.33 -4.39
N VAL A 16 -26.84 -5.19 -3.74
CA VAL A 16 -26.38 -5.23 -2.35
C VAL A 16 -27.53 -5.85 -1.53
N PRO A 17 -27.31 -6.97 -0.83
CA PRO A 17 -28.34 -7.55 0.02
C PRO A 17 -28.85 -6.47 0.97
N THR A 18 -30.15 -6.20 0.93
CA THR A 18 -30.74 -5.28 1.89
C THR A 18 -30.57 -5.90 3.28
N PRO A 19 -29.89 -5.23 4.22
CA PRO A 19 -29.70 -5.79 5.55
C PRO A 19 -31.07 -6.10 6.17
N THR A 20 -31.27 -7.35 6.57
CA THR A 20 -32.53 -7.81 7.19
C THR A 20 -32.77 -7.24 8.60
N HIS A 21 -31.87 -6.41 9.11
CA HIS A 21 -31.86 -5.88 10.49
C HIS A 21 -32.06 -4.35 10.56
N ARG A 22 -33.05 -3.82 9.80
CA ARG A 22 -33.34 -2.38 9.83
C ARG A 22 -33.87 -1.84 11.17
N GLU A 23 -34.29 -2.71 12.10
CA GLU A 23 -35.06 -2.30 13.28
C GLU A 23 -34.40 -2.64 14.64
N GLN A 24 -33.12 -3.01 14.65
CA GLN A 24 -32.43 -3.14 15.93
C GLN A 24 -32.13 -1.78 16.55
N ALA A 25 -32.60 -1.56 17.79
CA ALA A 25 -32.31 -0.35 18.54
C ALA A 25 -30.79 -0.12 18.63
N GLY A 26 -30.34 1.07 18.17
CA GLY A 26 -28.93 1.43 18.13
C GLY A 26 -28.18 1.09 16.83
N LEU A 27 -28.80 0.40 15.87
CA LEU A 27 -28.22 0.16 14.57
C LEU A 27 -28.45 1.38 13.65
N LEU A 28 -27.36 1.99 13.20
CA LEU A 28 -27.39 3.15 12.29
C LEU A 28 -27.03 2.68 10.86
N GLN A 29 -27.87 3.07 9.89
CA GLN A 29 -27.59 2.80 8.49
C GLN A 29 -26.71 3.93 7.91
N PHE A 30 -25.57 3.56 7.33
CA PHE A 30 -24.60 4.51 6.80
C PHE A 30 -25.18 5.47 5.76
N GLN A 31 -26.01 4.95 4.84
CA GLN A 31 -26.65 5.78 3.80
C GLN A 31 -27.65 6.80 4.38
N ASP A 32 -28.31 6.45 5.46
CA ASP A 32 -29.24 7.38 6.13
C ASP A 32 -28.48 8.48 6.90
N LEU A 33 -27.31 8.13 7.47
CA LEU A 33 -26.41 9.11 8.10
C LEU A 33 -25.90 10.12 7.06
N ILE A 34 -25.43 9.65 5.87
CA ILE A 34 -24.98 10.54 4.80
C ILE A 34 -26.08 11.50 4.34
N LYS A 35 -27.33 11.05 4.25
CA LYS A 35 -28.46 11.92 3.88
C LYS A 35 -28.82 12.90 4.98
N LYS A 36 -28.67 12.52 6.24
CA LYS A 36 -29.08 13.31 7.42
C LYS A 36 -28.10 14.43 7.73
N TYR A 37 -26.79 14.19 7.57
CA TYR A 37 -25.77 15.14 7.97
C TYR A 37 -25.23 15.94 6.78
N PRO A 38 -25.00 17.27 6.95
CA PRO A 38 -24.43 18.09 5.89
C PRO A 38 -22.97 17.68 5.59
N PRO A 39 -22.46 17.94 4.37
CA PRO A 39 -21.08 17.59 3.97
C PRO A 39 -20.01 18.52 4.57
N GLN A 40 -20.30 19.13 5.68
CA GLN A 40 -19.44 20.09 6.37
C GLN A 40 -19.12 19.53 7.77
N PRO A 41 -17.98 18.82 7.90
CA PRO A 41 -17.58 18.33 9.22
C PRO A 41 -17.24 19.49 10.15
N PRO A 42 -17.47 19.34 11.47
CA PRO A 42 -17.07 20.36 12.43
C PRO A 42 -15.54 20.56 12.37
N LYS A 43 -15.10 21.80 12.57
CA LYS A 43 -13.68 22.10 12.71
C LYS A 43 -13.16 21.47 14.00
N VAL A 44 -12.16 20.62 13.86
CA VAL A 44 -11.48 19.98 14.99
C VAL A 44 -10.04 20.45 15.00
N THR A 45 -9.54 20.82 16.17
CA THR A 45 -8.11 21.09 16.36
C THR A 45 -7.42 19.75 16.62
N ILE A 46 -6.46 19.42 15.79
CA ILE A 46 -5.67 18.18 15.88
C ILE A 46 -4.27 18.53 16.40
N ASP A 47 -3.85 17.89 17.49
CA ASP A 47 -2.44 17.82 17.88
C ASP A 47 -1.80 16.64 17.13
N PRO A 48 -1.00 16.88 16.08
CA PRO A 48 -0.52 15.80 15.23
C PRO A 48 0.39 14.80 15.95
N VAL A 49 0.98 15.19 17.06
CA VAL A 49 1.89 14.31 17.84
C VAL A 49 1.14 13.46 18.85
N LYS A 50 0.01 13.94 19.38
CA LYS A 50 -0.75 13.25 20.44
C LYS A 50 -1.99 12.56 19.90
N ASP A 51 -2.67 13.15 18.92
CA ASP A 51 -3.92 12.61 18.43
C ASP A 51 -3.69 11.39 17.54
N ILE A 52 -4.50 10.39 17.77
CA ILE A 52 -4.44 9.10 17.07
C ILE A 52 -5.04 9.27 15.67
N ALA A 53 -4.26 8.94 14.65
CA ALA A 53 -4.71 8.91 13.26
C ALA A 53 -5.26 7.52 12.87
N ALA A 54 -4.65 6.43 13.37
CA ALA A 54 -5.08 5.07 13.06
C ALA A 54 -4.73 4.10 14.19
N LEU A 55 -5.51 3.02 14.27
CA LEU A 55 -5.34 1.90 15.20
C LEU A 55 -5.34 0.57 14.43
N PRO A 56 -4.35 0.32 13.56
CA PRO A 56 -4.27 -0.95 12.85
C PRO A 56 -3.94 -2.09 13.81
N TYR A 57 -4.72 -3.18 13.70
CA TYR A 57 -4.54 -4.36 14.54
C TYR A 57 -3.48 -5.28 13.97
N THR A 58 -2.63 -5.81 14.85
CA THR A 58 -1.65 -6.84 14.52
C THR A 58 -2.05 -8.17 15.18
N ARG A 59 -1.74 -9.27 14.50
CA ARG A 59 -1.82 -10.59 15.11
C ARG A 59 -0.61 -10.77 16.02
N GLY A 60 -0.80 -10.63 17.33
CA GLY A 60 0.24 -11.02 18.28
C GLY A 60 0.47 -12.53 18.21
N THR A 61 1.73 -12.96 18.31
CA THR A 61 2.12 -14.39 18.34
C THR A 61 1.56 -15.13 19.57
N THR A 62 1.07 -14.43 20.57
CA THR A 62 0.81 -14.98 21.91
C THR A 62 -0.50 -14.53 22.55
N GLY A 63 -1.54 -14.13 21.80
CA GLY A 63 -2.77 -13.74 22.49
C GLY A 63 -3.77 -12.91 21.70
N LEU A 64 -4.49 -12.04 22.39
CA LEU A 64 -5.45 -11.13 21.81
C LEU A 64 -4.80 -10.16 20.84
N PRO A 65 -5.48 -9.82 19.73
CA PRO A 65 -4.98 -8.81 18.78
C PRO A 65 -4.65 -7.49 19.49
N LYS A 66 -3.52 -6.88 19.13
CA LYS A 66 -3.09 -5.59 19.65
C LYS A 66 -3.19 -4.54 18.55
N ALA A 67 -3.62 -3.34 18.91
CA ALA A 67 -3.63 -2.20 18.00
C ALA A 67 -2.34 -1.39 18.15
N ALA A 68 -1.65 -1.12 17.05
CA ALA A 68 -0.57 -0.14 17.04
C ALA A 68 -1.18 1.27 17.08
N ILE A 69 -0.72 2.10 17.98
CA ILE A 69 -1.16 3.51 18.08
C ILE A 69 -0.32 4.33 17.10
N LEU A 70 -0.94 4.81 16.03
CA LEU A 70 -0.29 5.64 15.03
C LEU A 70 -0.88 7.06 15.07
N THR A 71 -0.02 8.06 15.28
CA THR A 71 -0.42 9.47 15.31
C THR A 71 -0.42 10.08 13.91
N HIS A 72 -1.02 11.24 13.75
CA HIS A 72 -0.95 12.02 12.51
C HIS A 72 0.49 12.34 12.13
N ALA A 73 1.35 12.66 13.10
CA ALA A 73 2.76 12.91 12.87
C ALA A 73 3.49 11.68 12.29
N ASN A 74 3.19 10.45 12.77
CA ASN A 74 3.76 9.23 12.21
C ASN A 74 3.41 9.07 10.73
N MET A 75 2.12 9.28 10.38
CA MET A 75 1.65 9.17 9.00
C MET A 75 2.34 10.17 8.08
N VAL A 76 2.41 11.44 8.48
CA VAL A 76 3.02 12.51 7.69
C VAL A 76 4.54 12.33 7.58
N ALA A 77 5.21 11.96 8.67
CA ALA A 77 6.65 11.70 8.66
C ALA A 77 7.02 10.61 7.65
N LEU A 78 6.27 9.51 7.63
CA LEU A 78 6.54 8.44 6.66
C LEU A 78 6.34 8.92 5.21
N GLN A 79 5.35 9.76 4.92
CA GLN A 79 5.19 10.31 3.56
C GLN A 79 6.41 11.12 3.14
N ALA A 80 6.94 11.96 4.03
CA ALA A 80 8.16 12.73 3.77
C ALA A 80 9.38 11.81 3.55
N GLN A 81 9.52 10.75 4.34
CA GLN A 81 10.59 9.76 4.23
C GLN A 81 10.54 8.99 2.91
N VAL A 82 9.35 8.51 2.52
CA VAL A 82 9.11 7.82 1.25
C VAL A 82 9.44 8.71 0.06
N ARG A 83 8.98 9.97 0.07
CA ARG A 83 9.28 10.95 -0.96
C ARG A 83 10.78 11.24 -1.07
N ALA A 84 11.47 11.38 0.06
CA ALA A 84 12.91 11.62 0.09
C ALA A 84 13.73 10.40 -0.36
N PHE A 85 13.24 9.18 -0.11
CA PHE A 85 13.92 7.94 -0.49
C PHE A 85 13.76 7.62 -1.99
N TRP A 86 12.60 7.94 -2.58
CA TRP A 86 12.29 7.74 -4.00
C TRP A 86 12.07 9.07 -4.74
N PRO A 87 13.11 9.92 -4.85
CA PRO A 87 12.98 11.29 -5.39
C PRO A 87 12.74 11.34 -6.92
N PHE A 88 12.75 10.20 -7.59
CA PHE A 88 12.50 10.07 -9.02
C PHE A 88 11.02 10.05 -9.42
N PHE A 89 10.12 10.00 -8.44
CA PHE A 89 8.70 10.17 -8.70
C PHE A 89 8.35 11.66 -8.88
N GLU A 90 7.54 11.93 -9.88
CA GLU A 90 7.11 13.28 -10.24
C GLU A 90 5.71 13.54 -9.67
N GLU A 91 5.59 14.60 -8.86
CA GLU A 91 4.32 14.98 -8.24
C GLU A 91 3.24 15.22 -9.31
N GLY A 92 2.06 14.64 -9.13
CA GLY A 92 0.93 14.72 -10.05
C GLY A 92 1.03 13.89 -11.32
N ASN A 93 2.19 13.25 -11.60
CA ASN A 93 2.47 12.66 -12.92
C ASN A 93 2.60 11.13 -12.90
N GLU A 94 2.43 10.49 -11.74
CA GLU A 94 2.59 9.05 -11.62
C GLU A 94 1.26 8.32 -11.60
N LEU A 95 1.30 7.04 -12.01
CA LEU A 95 0.16 6.14 -11.96
C LEU A 95 0.52 4.87 -11.23
N VAL A 96 -0.30 4.51 -10.24
CA VAL A 96 -0.07 3.37 -9.34
C VAL A 96 -1.25 2.42 -9.39
N MET A 97 -0.98 1.11 -9.46
CA MET A 97 -1.98 0.06 -9.33
C MET A 97 -2.27 -0.18 -7.85
N ALA A 98 -3.45 0.19 -7.37
CA ALA A 98 -3.85 0.12 -5.98
C ALA A 98 -4.73 -1.11 -5.73
N PHE A 99 -4.12 -2.28 -5.72
CA PHE A 99 -4.75 -3.58 -5.45
C PHE A 99 -4.42 -4.14 -4.06
N LEU A 100 -3.38 -3.63 -3.40
CA LEU A 100 -3.09 -4.02 -2.01
C LEU A 100 -4.18 -3.49 -1.09
N PRO A 101 -4.65 -4.32 -0.12
CA PRO A 101 -5.74 -3.93 0.76
C PRO A 101 -5.42 -2.68 1.60
N PHE A 102 -6.28 -1.67 1.57
CA PHE A 102 -6.10 -0.44 2.34
C PHE A 102 -6.34 -0.60 3.85
N PHE A 103 -6.86 -1.75 4.30
CA PHE A 103 -6.89 -2.10 5.71
C PHE A 103 -5.56 -2.65 6.23
N HIS A 104 -4.61 -2.98 5.35
CA HIS A 104 -3.25 -3.36 5.70
C HIS A 104 -2.33 -2.13 5.59
N ILE A 105 -1.42 -1.94 6.54
CA ILE A 105 -0.56 -0.76 6.63
C ILE A 105 0.26 -0.51 5.35
N TYR A 106 0.68 -1.54 4.64
CA TYR A 106 1.39 -1.42 3.36
C TYR A 106 0.50 -0.75 2.30
N GLY A 107 -0.70 -1.26 2.08
CA GLY A 107 -1.67 -0.68 1.14
C GLY A 107 -2.13 0.71 1.58
N GLN A 108 -2.39 0.91 2.88
CA GLN A 108 -2.88 2.17 3.41
C GLN A 108 -1.85 3.30 3.28
N VAL A 109 -0.62 3.08 3.75
CA VAL A 109 0.35 4.16 3.92
C VAL A 109 1.30 4.28 2.74
N VAL A 110 1.83 3.15 2.24
CA VAL A 110 2.81 3.18 1.14
C VAL A 110 2.15 3.30 -0.23
N VAL A 111 0.93 2.78 -0.41
CA VAL A 111 0.21 2.90 -1.69
C VAL A 111 -0.76 4.08 -1.66
N MET A 112 -1.77 4.04 -0.80
CA MET A 112 -2.85 5.03 -0.81
C MET A 112 -2.38 6.42 -0.36
N LEU A 113 -1.84 6.54 0.86
CA LEU A 113 -1.45 7.85 1.39
C LEU A 113 -0.28 8.48 0.62
N ALA A 114 0.71 7.67 0.20
CA ALA A 114 1.80 8.19 -0.62
C ALA A 114 1.31 8.71 -1.97
N SER A 115 0.38 8.01 -2.61
CA SER A 115 -0.23 8.48 -3.84
C SER A 115 -1.04 9.76 -3.65
N LEU A 116 -1.86 9.83 -2.60
CA LEU A 116 -2.65 11.03 -2.29
C LEU A 116 -1.78 12.23 -1.96
N SER A 117 -0.71 12.04 -1.17
CA SER A 117 0.17 13.12 -0.73
C SER A 117 1.00 13.73 -1.86
N GLN A 118 1.21 12.96 -2.94
CA GLN A 118 1.98 13.38 -4.11
C GLN A 118 1.12 13.59 -5.36
N GLY A 119 -0.21 13.52 -5.24
CA GLY A 119 -1.14 13.75 -6.35
C GLY A 119 -1.10 12.68 -7.44
N PHE A 120 -0.68 11.44 -7.11
CA PHE A 120 -0.62 10.35 -8.09
C PHE A 120 -2.00 9.86 -8.48
N THR A 121 -2.15 9.37 -9.70
CA THR A 121 -3.34 8.66 -10.14
C THR A 121 -3.30 7.22 -9.62
N MET A 122 -4.37 6.77 -8.98
CA MET A 122 -4.53 5.38 -8.56
C MET A 122 -5.58 4.66 -9.41
N VAL A 123 -5.24 3.48 -9.92
CA VAL A 123 -6.22 2.54 -10.45
C VAL A 123 -6.61 1.60 -9.33
N LEU A 124 -7.87 1.68 -8.90
CA LEU A 124 -8.38 0.93 -7.75
C LEU A 124 -8.95 -0.43 -8.18
N PHE A 125 -8.61 -1.47 -7.41
CA PHE A 125 -9.14 -2.80 -7.59
C PHE A 125 -9.89 -3.22 -6.32
N THR A 126 -11.14 -3.59 -6.45
CA THR A 126 -11.95 -4.11 -5.33
C THR A 126 -11.60 -5.56 -5.00
N THR A 127 -11.17 -6.29 -6.01
CA THR A 127 -10.65 -7.66 -5.90
C THR A 127 -9.36 -7.72 -6.69
N PRO A 128 -8.25 -8.22 -6.10
CA PRO A 128 -6.96 -8.27 -6.79
C PRO A 128 -6.90 -9.46 -7.76
N ASP A 129 -7.57 -9.34 -8.91
CA ASP A 129 -7.44 -10.28 -10.01
C ASP A 129 -6.18 -9.94 -10.83
N ILE A 130 -5.34 -10.93 -11.09
CA ILE A 130 -4.06 -10.71 -11.78
C ILE A 130 -4.26 -10.30 -13.25
N ASP A 131 -5.25 -10.84 -13.93
CA ASP A 131 -5.54 -10.50 -15.32
C ASP A 131 -6.01 -9.06 -15.46
N ASP A 132 -6.86 -8.62 -14.56
CA ASP A 132 -7.35 -7.24 -14.51
C ASP A 132 -6.19 -6.27 -14.20
N ILE A 133 -5.31 -6.64 -13.26
CA ILE A 133 -4.14 -5.83 -12.90
C ILE A 133 -3.19 -5.70 -14.10
N LEU A 134 -2.82 -6.81 -14.75
CA LEU A 134 -1.91 -6.79 -15.91
C LEU A 134 -2.51 -6.02 -17.08
N SER A 135 -3.81 -6.22 -17.35
CA SER A 135 -4.52 -5.48 -18.39
C SER A 135 -4.58 -3.97 -18.12
N ALA A 136 -4.76 -3.58 -16.86
CA ALA A 136 -4.71 -2.19 -16.47
C ALA A 136 -3.29 -1.60 -16.58
N MET A 137 -2.26 -2.36 -16.20
CA MET A 137 -0.86 -1.95 -16.34
C MET A 137 -0.46 -1.72 -17.81
N GLU A 138 -0.89 -2.62 -18.70
CA GLU A 138 -0.70 -2.47 -20.15
C GLU A 138 -1.40 -1.22 -20.67
N ARG A 139 -2.67 -1.04 -20.31
CA ARG A 139 -3.54 0.06 -20.79
C ARG A 139 -3.10 1.43 -20.28
N TYR A 140 -2.83 1.55 -18.98
CA TYR A 140 -2.62 2.84 -18.30
C TYR A 140 -1.14 3.16 -18.07
N GLN A 141 -0.23 2.24 -18.36
CA GLN A 141 1.21 2.44 -18.29
C GLN A 141 1.67 2.86 -16.89
N ALA A 142 1.48 2.00 -15.91
CA ALA A 142 1.87 2.23 -14.52
C ALA A 142 3.32 2.69 -14.35
N SER A 143 3.55 3.58 -13.39
CA SER A 143 4.88 4.05 -12.98
C SER A 143 5.50 3.14 -11.92
N ALA A 144 4.68 2.54 -11.04
CA ALA A 144 5.13 1.68 -9.96
C ALA A 144 4.21 0.49 -9.76
N PHE A 145 4.81 -0.61 -9.28
CA PHE A 145 4.13 -1.83 -8.89
C PHE A 145 4.57 -2.22 -7.47
N TYR A 146 3.61 -2.27 -6.55
CA TYR A 146 3.83 -2.65 -5.16
C TYR A 146 3.24 -4.04 -4.94
N GLY A 147 4.08 -5.06 -4.92
CA GLY A 147 3.64 -6.45 -4.78
C GLY A 147 4.04 -7.09 -3.46
N VAL A 148 3.64 -8.34 -3.31
CA VAL A 148 4.03 -9.24 -2.23
C VAL A 148 4.67 -10.50 -2.83
N PRO A 149 5.45 -11.28 -2.06
CA PRO A 149 6.19 -12.43 -2.60
C PRO A 149 5.35 -13.41 -3.39
N THR A 150 4.15 -13.75 -2.90
CA THR A 150 3.24 -14.69 -3.57
C THR A 150 2.80 -14.21 -4.96
N MET A 151 2.72 -12.91 -5.20
CA MET A 151 2.42 -12.36 -6.52
C MET A 151 3.58 -12.56 -7.48
N PHE A 152 4.81 -12.31 -7.04
CA PHE A 152 5.99 -12.52 -7.87
C PHE A 152 6.25 -14.00 -8.14
N GLU A 153 5.96 -14.88 -7.15
CA GLU A 153 5.98 -16.32 -7.33
C GLU A 153 5.02 -16.77 -8.45
N TYR A 154 3.83 -16.20 -8.50
CA TYR A 154 2.87 -16.48 -9.55
C TYR A 154 3.29 -15.87 -10.89
N LEU A 155 3.61 -14.57 -10.90
CA LEU A 155 3.91 -13.80 -12.11
C LEU A 155 5.17 -14.28 -12.83
N LYS A 156 6.19 -14.80 -12.13
CA LYS A 156 7.42 -15.28 -12.78
C LYS A 156 7.17 -16.38 -13.82
N GLU A 157 6.07 -17.14 -13.67
CA GLU A 157 5.71 -18.24 -14.57
C GLU A 157 4.42 -17.96 -15.38
N TYR A 158 3.65 -16.94 -15.01
CA TYR A 158 2.37 -16.67 -15.64
C TYR A 158 2.52 -16.10 -17.04
N GLU A 159 1.90 -16.74 -18.04
CA GLU A 159 2.07 -16.44 -19.47
C GLU A 159 1.83 -14.96 -19.84
N LYS A 160 0.82 -14.31 -19.20
CA LYS A 160 0.45 -12.93 -19.50
C LYS A 160 1.37 -11.89 -18.89
N THR A 161 2.35 -12.29 -18.09
CA THR A 161 3.35 -11.38 -17.50
C THR A 161 4.09 -10.57 -18.56
N ASP A 162 4.34 -11.18 -19.72
CA ASP A 162 5.09 -10.56 -20.82
C ASP A 162 4.31 -9.46 -21.58
N ARG A 163 3.01 -9.28 -21.30
CA ARG A 163 2.22 -8.17 -21.83
C ARG A 163 2.64 -6.81 -21.29
N VAL A 164 3.21 -6.80 -20.09
CA VAL A 164 3.62 -5.58 -19.41
C VAL A 164 5.09 -5.28 -19.71
N ASN A 165 5.38 -4.06 -20.11
CA ASN A 165 6.76 -3.59 -20.21
C ASN A 165 7.29 -3.20 -18.81
N TRP A 166 7.73 -4.21 -18.04
CA TRP A 166 8.21 -4.06 -16.68
C TRP A 166 9.43 -3.15 -16.55
N LYS A 167 10.27 -3.06 -17.58
CA LYS A 167 11.46 -2.18 -17.59
C LYS A 167 11.11 -0.70 -17.61
N ARG A 168 9.89 -0.36 -17.98
CA ARG A 168 9.42 1.01 -18.02
C ARG A 168 9.01 1.53 -16.63
N LEU A 169 8.69 0.64 -15.70
CA LEU A 169 8.32 1.04 -14.35
C LEU A 169 9.52 1.68 -13.65
N LYS A 170 9.28 2.79 -12.97
CA LYS A 170 10.27 3.47 -12.14
C LYS A 170 10.59 2.68 -10.87
N LEU A 171 9.61 1.91 -10.37
CA LEU A 171 9.75 1.09 -9.17
C LEU A 171 8.92 -0.20 -9.27
N ILE A 172 9.53 -1.33 -8.96
CA ILE A 172 8.86 -2.59 -8.67
C ILE A 172 9.28 -2.98 -7.25
N ALA A 173 8.40 -2.78 -6.29
CA ALA A 173 8.68 -3.03 -4.88
C ALA A 173 8.03 -4.33 -4.40
N CYS A 174 8.74 -5.08 -3.58
CA CYS A 174 8.22 -6.24 -2.86
C CYS A 174 8.38 -6.04 -1.36
N GLY A 175 7.32 -6.31 -0.59
CA GLY A 175 7.34 -6.22 0.86
C GLY A 175 6.34 -7.15 1.50
N ALA A 176 6.18 -7.03 2.81
CA ALA A 176 5.31 -7.78 3.70
C ALA A 176 5.78 -9.20 4.05
N ASP A 177 6.66 -9.82 3.28
CA ASP A 177 7.28 -11.09 3.60
C ASP A 177 8.61 -11.24 2.83
N THR A 178 9.36 -12.31 3.11
CA THR A 178 10.64 -12.62 2.46
C THR A 178 10.42 -13.07 1.02
N LEU A 179 11.12 -12.43 0.09
CA LEU A 179 11.14 -12.85 -1.31
C LEU A 179 12.32 -13.79 -1.55
N HIS A 180 12.05 -15.00 -2.07
CA HIS A 180 13.09 -15.98 -2.35
C HIS A 180 13.98 -15.54 -3.52
N GLU A 181 15.29 -15.76 -3.38
CA GLU A 181 16.28 -15.39 -4.40
C GLU A 181 15.98 -16.03 -5.76
N SER A 182 15.56 -17.31 -5.76
CA SER A 182 15.15 -18.02 -6.98
C SER A 182 14.01 -17.33 -7.72
N THR A 183 13.10 -16.68 -7.01
CA THR A 183 12.00 -15.89 -7.61
C THR A 183 12.52 -14.61 -8.21
N ILE A 184 13.41 -13.91 -7.53
CA ILE A 184 14.06 -12.70 -8.05
C ILE A 184 14.80 -13.03 -9.34
N GLU A 185 15.60 -14.10 -9.36
CA GLU A 185 16.34 -14.53 -10.53
C GLU A 185 15.46 -14.91 -11.73
N ALA A 186 14.41 -15.69 -11.47
CA ALA A 186 13.47 -16.08 -12.51
C ALA A 186 12.73 -14.85 -13.08
N TRP A 187 12.31 -13.92 -12.20
CA TRP A 187 11.70 -12.66 -12.59
C TRP A 187 12.63 -11.79 -13.42
N GLU A 188 13.86 -11.52 -12.95
CA GLU A 188 14.84 -10.70 -13.66
C GLU A 188 15.22 -11.29 -15.01
N ARG A 189 15.38 -12.63 -15.09
CA ARG A 189 15.66 -13.33 -16.33
C ARG A 189 14.54 -13.17 -17.34
N ARG A 190 13.30 -13.26 -16.89
CA ARG A 190 12.12 -13.17 -17.76
C ARG A 190 11.80 -11.76 -18.19
N THR A 191 11.72 -10.84 -17.24
CA THR A 191 11.23 -9.48 -17.49
C THR A 191 12.35 -8.48 -17.77
N GLY A 192 13.57 -8.79 -17.35
CA GLY A 192 14.72 -7.87 -17.35
C GLY A 192 14.57 -6.68 -16.41
N ALA A 193 13.58 -6.69 -15.51
CA ALA A 193 13.32 -5.65 -14.53
C ALA A 193 13.67 -6.13 -13.12
N LYS A 194 14.19 -5.21 -12.28
CA LYS A 194 14.60 -5.52 -10.91
C LYS A 194 13.45 -5.36 -9.93
N ILE A 195 13.42 -6.23 -8.92
CA ILE A 195 12.55 -6.08 -7.75
C ILE A 195 13.37 -5.45 -6.62
N PHE A 196 12.80 -4.45 -5.97
CA PHE A 196 13.38 -3.78 -4.82
C PHE A 196 12.64 -4.21 -3.56
N GLU A 197 13.35 -4.86 -2.65
CA GLU A 197 12.76 -5.32 -1.40
C GLU A 197 12.61 -4.17 -0.41
N GLY A 198 11.54 -4.21 0.38
CA GLY A 198 11.29 -3.31 1.50
C GLY A 198 10.86 -4.09 2.73
N TYR A 199 11.29 -3.60 3.89
CA TYR A 199 10.91 -4.13 5.19
C TYR A 199 10.14 -3.08 5.98
N GLY A 200 9.14 -3.54 6.71
CA GLY A 200 8.35 -2.69 7.59
C GLY A 200 7.42 -3.51 8.47
N MET A 201 6.80 -2.82 9.40
CA MET A 201 5.83 -3.38 10.33
C MET A 201 4.68 -2.40 10.51
N THR A 202 3.58 -2.87 11.06
CA THR A 202 2.47 -1.99 11.46
C THR A 202 2.94 -0.94 12.46
N GLU A 203 3.80 -1.35 13.39
CA GLU A 203 4.35 -0.52 14.46
C GLU A 203 5.36 0.52 13.95
N THR A 204 5.89 0.36 12.73
CA THR A 204 6.73 1.37 12.05
C THR A 204 5.95 2.23 11.05
N THR A 205 4.62 2.23 11.14
CA THR A 205 3.72 2.94 10.23
C THR A 205 3.78 2.41 8.78
N GLY A 206 4.45 1.28 8.55
CA GLY A 206 4.67 0.68 7.23
C GLY A 206 6.15 0.46 6.97
N VAL A 207 6.65 0.96 5.84
CA VAL A 207 8.03 0.72 5.42
C VAL A 207 9.04 1.47 6.29
N SER A 208 10.04 0.76 6.78
CA SER A 208 11.16 1.33 7.56
C SER A 208 12.49 1.24 6.81
N HIS A 209 12.66 0.21 5.98
CA HIS A 209 13.85 -0.03 5.17
C HIS A 209 13.45 -0.34 3.74
N SER A 210 14.29 0.06 2.79
CA SER A 210 14.11 -0.36 1.40
C SER A 210 15.45 -0.42 0.66
N SER A 211 15.50 -1.27 -0.35
CA SER A 211 16.65 -1.38 -1.24
C SER A 211 16.79 -0.13 -2.10
N PRO A 212 17.95 0.56 -2.06
CA PRO A 212 18.21 1.69 -2.95
C PRO A 212 18.25 1.26 -4.42
N VAL A 213 17.51 1.97 -5.28
CA VAL A 213 17.41 1.60 -6.72
C VAL A 213 18.74 1.61 -7.46
N HIS A 214 19.67 2.46 -7.04
CA HIS A 214 21.01 2.59 -7.64
C HIS A 214 22.03 1.56 -7.11
N ARG A 215 21.75 0.93 -5.97
CA ARG A 215 22.66 -0.03 -5.32
C ARG A 215 21.88 -1.13 -4.58
N PRO A 216 21.03 -1.91 -5.26
CA PRO A 216 20.33 -3.02 -4.60
C PRO A 216 21.33 -4.11 -4.17
N LYS A 217 21.09 -4.72 -3.01
CA LYS A 217 21.88 -5.86 -2.52
C LYS A 217 20.93 -7.03 -2.32
N ARG A 218 21.19 -8.14 -3.02
CA ARG A 218 20.42 -9.39 -2.87
C ARG A 218 20.53 -9.93 -1.44
N GLY A 219 19.46 -10.53 -0.96
CA GLY A 219 19.36 -11.05 0.41
C GLY A 219 19.36 -9.96 1.47
N SER A 220 18.99 -8.73 1.11
CA SER A 220 18.90 -7.60 2.02
C SER A 220 17.64 -6.79 1.68
N PHE A 221 16.88 -6.43 2.69
CA PHE A 221 15.76 -5.50 2.57
C PHE A 221 16.18 -4.01 2.50
N GLY A 222 17.49 -3.76 2.38
CA GLY A 222 18.05 -2.42 2.12
C GLY A 222 18.52 -1.67 3.35
N VAL A 223 18.39 -0.35 3.29
CA VAL A 223 18.84 0.61 4.30
C VAL A 223 17.65 1.33 4.95
N PRO A 224 17.79 1.88 6.17
CA PRO A 224 16.76 2.68 6.80
C PRO A 224 16.34 3.86 5.91
N LEU A 225 15.03 4.18 5.91
CA LEU A 225 14.55 5.41 5.27
C LEU A 225 15.13 6.65 5.98
N PRO A 226 15.22 7.80 5.29
CA PRO A 226 15.75 9.03 5.88
C PRO A 226 15.11 9.38 7.22
N GLY A 227 15.94 9.68 8.21
CA GLY A 227 15.50 10.02 9.57
C GLY A 227 15.12 8.84 10.47
N MET A 228 15.12 7.61 9.97
CA MET A 228 14.96 6.42 10.80
C MET A 228 16.29 6.01 11.44
N LYS A 229 16.22 5.53 12.69
CA LYS A 229 17.33 4.93 13.40
C LYS A 229 17.11 3.42 13.49
N ALA A 230 18.13 2.65 13.18
CA ALA A 230 18.10 1.20 13.29
C ALA A 230 19.41 0.73 13.95
N ALA A 231 19.32 -0.30 14.79
CA ALA A 231 20.46 -0.95 15.41
C ALA A 231 20.28 -2.46 15.37
N ILE A 232 21.37 -3.20 15.27
CA ILE A 232 21.40 -4.64 15.46
C ILE A 232 21.86 -4.88 16.87
N VAL A 233 21.05 -5.55 17.67
CA VAL A 233 21.35 -5.84 19.06
C VAL A 233 21.46 -7.34 19.28
N GLY A 234 22.35 -7.76 20.19
CA GLY A 234 22.46 -9.14 20.64
C GLY A 234 21.27 -9.53 21.51
N TYR A 235 21.21 -10.80 21.89
CA TYR A 235 20.15 -11.32 22.79
C TYR A 235 20.23 -10.72 24.20
N ASP A 236 21.39 -10.17 24.58
CA ASP A 236 21.64 -9.42 25.81
C ASP A 236 21.26 -7.93 25.71
N GLY A 237 20.81 -7.46 24.55
CA GLY A 237 20.45 -6.08 24.30
C GLY A 237 21.64 -5.14 24.08
N VAL A 238 22.84 -5.68 23.90
CA VAL A 238 24.05 -4.90 23.58
C VAL A 238 24.19 -4.81 22.06
N ASP A 239 24.55 -3.63 21.56
CA ASP A 239 24.81 -3.38 20.13
C ASP A 239 26.02 -4.21 19.64
N PHE A 240 25.95 -4.70 18.39
CA PHE A 240 27.07 -5.32 17.70
C PHE A 240 27.95 -4.28 17.02
#